data_2f3725b0398318bafe3da3f403f25e71
#
_entry.id   2f3725b0398318bafe3da3f403f25e71
#
_cell.length_a   1.000
_cell.length_b   1.000
_cell.length_c   1.000
_cell.angle_alpha   90.00
_cell.angle_beta   90.00
_cell.angle_gamma   90.00
#
_symmetry.space_group_name_H-M   'P 1'
#
loop_
_entity.id
_entity.type
_entity.pdbx_description
1 polymer ?
#
loop_
_entity_poly.entity_id
_entity_poly.type
_entity_poly.pdbx_seq_one_letter_code
_entity_poly.pdbx_strand_id
1 'polypeptide(L)'
;MLPADSYLSVPAVSGYSGGGKSMIGTHKNGELAPQFSYGTNLSHKHLAEMTHYAGLNTPPIFMPSVGDFYAGMLVHLPLHADQFSGTIQADQIYQLYADWYAGAALVRMGAACANDEGTPIMLAADTLADRDSMEIFVFSDAKSQQFWLVARLDNLGKGASGAAV
;
A
#
# COMPACT_ATOMS: atom_id res chain seq x y z
N MET A 1 18.58 -4.62 2.08
CA MET A 1 17.37 -5.42 1.78
C MET A 1 16.75 -5.83 3.11
N LEU A 2 15.42 -5.97 3.20
CA LEU A 2 14.79 -6.48 4.42
C LEU A 2 15.09 -7.98 4.57
N PRO A 3 15.50 -8.45 5.77
CA PRO A 3 15.66 -9.87 6.05
C PRO A 3 14.32 -10.64 5.94
N ALA A 4 14.39 -11.93 5.59
CA ALA A 4 13.19 -12.78 5.49
C ALA A 4 12.47 -13.02 6.83
N ASP A 5 13.14 -12.83 7.93
CA ASP A 5 12.62 -12.90 9.30
C ASP A 5 12.08 -11.57 9.84
N SER A 6 11.99 -10.54 8.99
CA SER A 6 11.42 -9.24 9.37
C SER A 6 9.94 -9.36 9.74
N TYR A 7 9.55 -8.73 10.83
CA TYR A 7 8.15 -8.56 11.22
C TYR A 7 7.60 -7.27 10.62
N LEU A 8 6.63 -7.40 9.72
CA LEU A 8 6.07 -6.27 8.99
C LEU A 8 4.61 -6.01 9.40
N SER A 9 4.23 -4.75 9.35
CA SER A 9 2.84 -4.30 9.48
C SER A 9 2.42 -3.65 8.17
N VAL A 10 1.24 -4.00 7.68
CA VAL A 10 0.71 -3.53 6.39
C VAL A 10 -0.71 -2.99 6.59
N PRO A 11 -0.87 -1.73 7.04
CA PRO A 11 -2.15 -1.05 6.99
C PRO A 11 -2.59 -0.82 5.55
N ALA A 12 -3.90 -0.94 5.29
CA ALA A 12 -4.45 -0.63 3.98
C ALA A 12 -5.86 -0.04 4.12
N VAL A 13 -6.22 0.87 3.22
CA VAL A 13 -7.58 1.37 3.09
C VAL A 13 -8.01 1.22 1.64
N SER A 14 -9.21 0.67 1.42
CA SER A 14 -9.79 0.51 0.09
C SER A 14 -11.21 1.07 0.04
N GLY A 15 -11.66 1.40 -1.18
CA GLY A 15 -13.05 1.73 -1.43
C GLY A 15 -13.98 0.52 -1.20
N TYR A 16 -15.24 0.80 -0.90
CA TYR A 16 -16.24 -0.23 -0.56
C TYR A 16 -16.60 -1.17 -1.72
N SER A 17 -16.26 -0.82 -2.95
CA SER A 17 -16.42 -1.72 -4.10
C SER A 17 -15.62 -3.02 -3.98
N GLY A 18 -14.51 -3.02 -3.20
CA GLY A 18 -13.71 -4.21 -2.93
C GLY A 18 -14.46 -5.33 -2.21
N GLY A 19 -15.52 -5.00 -1.46
CA GLY A 19 -16.43 -5.98 -0.84
C GLY A 19 -17.51 -6.52 -1.78
N GLY A 20 -17.49 -6.13 -3.06
CA GLY A 20 -18.41 -6.60 -4.09
C GLY A 20 -19.85 -6.13 -3.87
N LYS A 21 -20.78 -6.83 -4.54
CA LYS A 21 -22.21 -6.44 -4.56
C LYS A 21 -22.84 -6.29 -3.18
N SER A 22 -22.44 -7.12 -2.23
CA SER A 22 -22.97 -7.07 -0.85
C SER A 22 -22.61 -5.75 -0.18
N MET A 23 -21.34 -5.38 -0.17
CA MET A 23 -20.90 -4.15 0.48
C MET A 23 -21.42 -2.89 -0.23
N ILE A 24 -21.47 -2.91 -1.57
CA ILE A 24 -22.10 -1.85 -2.37
C ILE A 24 -23.59 -1.69 -1.99
N GLY A 25 -24.30 -2.80 -1.77
CA GLY A 25 -25.69 -2.78 -1.31
C GLY A 25 -25.84 -2.14 0.08
N THR A 26 -25.01 -2.56 1.02
CA THR A 26 -24.98 -1.99 2.39
C THR A 26 -24.71 -0.48 2.36
N HIS A 27 -23.75 -0.04 1.53
CA HIS A 27 -23.46 1.38 1.35
C HIS A 27 -24.70 2.15 0.82
N LYS A 28 -25.34 1.63 -0.23
CA LYS A 28 -26.54 2.27 -0.81
C LYS A 28 -27.70 2.40 0.16
N ASN A 29 -27.80 1.49 1.11
CA ASN A 29 -28.82 1.52 2.17
C ASN A 29 -28.48 2.49 3.31
N GLY A 30 -27.29 3.12 3.29
CA GLY A 30 -26.81 3.98 4.37
C GLY A 30 -26.42 3.22 5.65
N GLU A 31 -26.16 1.92 5.55
CA GLU A 31 -25.84 1.04 6.68
C GLU A 31 -24.33 0.85 6.86
N LEU A 32 -23.52 1.32 5.91
CA LEU A 32 -22.06 1.21 5.97
C LEU A 32 -21.47 2.33 6.82
N ALA A 33 -20.64 1.98 7.79
CA ALA A 33 -19.88 2.99 8.54
C ALA A 33 -18.91 3.74 7.60
N PRO A 34 -18.65 5.05 7.83
CA PRO A 34 -17.75 5.84 6.99
C PRO A 34 -16.36 5.27 6.85
N GLN A 35 -15.88 4.58 7.89
CA GLN A 35 -14.64 3.82 7.87
C GLN A 35 -14.71 2.69 8.89
N PHE A 36 -14.20 1.51 8.52
CA PHE A 36 -14.08 0.38 9.45
C PHE A 36 -12.93 -0.52 9.07
N SER A 37 -12.32 -1.16 10.06
CA SER A 37 -11.33 -2.22 9.86
C SER A 37 -12.03 -3.58 9.89
N TYR A 38 -11.52 -4.52 9.12
CA TYR A 38 -11.98 -5.90 9.10
C TYR A 38 -10.79 -6.87 9.16
N GLY A 39 -11.04 -8.17 9.15
CA GLY A 39 -9.96 -9.16 9.29
C GLY A 39 -9.28 -9.12 10.66
N THR A 40 -10.01 -8.68 11.70
CA THR A 40 -9.51 -8.49 13.08
C THR A 40 -9.11 -9.80 13.77
N ASN A 41 -9.45 -10.94 13.17
CA ASN A 41 -8.96 -12.26 13.56
C ASN A 41 -7.56 -12.57 13.01
N LEU A 42 -6.89 -11.61 12.36
CA LEU A 42 -5.58 -11.73 11.73
C LEU A 42 -5.49 -12.88 10.70
N SER A 43 -6.63 -13.21 10.08
CA SER A 43 -6.73 -14.23 9.04
C SER A 43 -7.34 -13.59 7.79
N HIS A 44 -6.52 -13.37 6.79
CA HIS A 44 -6.94 -12.80 5.51
C HIS A 44 -6.39 -13.65 4.36
N LYS A 45 -7.20 -13.84 3.31
CA LYS A 45 -6.82 -14.68 2.15
C LYS A 45 -5.51 -14.27 1.48
N HIS A 46 -5.16 -12.98 1.49
CA HIS A 46 -3.94 -12.48 0.88
C HIS A 46 -2.67 -12.68 1.71
N LEU A 47 -2.75 -13.11 2.97
CA LEU A 47 -1.56 -13.30 3.81
C LEU A 47 -0.58 -14.31 3.23
N ALA A 48 -1.08 -15.41 2.66
CA ALA A 48 -0.24 -16.43 2.03
C ALA A 48 0.54 -15.84 0.83
N GLU A 49 -0.14 -15.06 -0.01
CA GLU A 49 0.46 -14.38 -1.17
C GLU A 49 1.48 -13.32 -0.73
N MET A 50 1.12 -12.48 0.24
CA MET A 50 2.01 -11.45 0.79
C MET A 50 3.28 -12.10 1.35
N THR A 51 3.15 -13.17 2.12
CA THR A 51 4.29 -13.90 2.70
C THR A 51 5.19 -14.48 1.61
N HIS A 52 4.60 -15.17 0.64
CA HIS A 52 5.31 -15.84 -0.43
C HIS A 52 6.08 -14.85 -1.32
N TYR A 53 5.40 -13.85 -1.87
CA TYR A 53 6.01 -12.91 -2.81
C TYR A 53 6.96 -11.91 -2.17
N ALA A 54 6.77 -11.59 -0.89
CA ALA A 54 7.73 -10.79 -0.14
C ALA A 54 8.92 -11.60 0.40
N GLY A 55 8.94 -12.92 0.24
CA GLY A 55 10.00 -13.80 0.74
C GLY A 55 10.11 -13.82 2.26
N LEU A 56 8.99 -13.65 2.97
CA LEU A 56 8.96 -13.61 4.43
C LEU A 56 8.81 -15.00 5.03
N ASN A 57 9.47 -15.23 6.18
CA ASN A 57 9.30 -16.44 6.97
C ASN A 57 8.02 -16.42 7.83
N THR A 58 7.54 -15.21 8.17
CA THR A 58 6.34 -15.01 8.99
C THR A 58 5.36 -14.09 8.27
N PRO A 59 4.05 -14.41 8.24
CA PRO A 59 3.05 -13.53 7.65
C PRO A 59 3.08 -12.13 8.28
N PRO A 60 2.94 -11.06 7.49
CA PRO A 60 2.85 -9.72 8.03
C PRO A 60 1.53 -9.52 8.81
N ILE A 61 1.50 -8.57 9.72
CA ILE A 61 0.24 -8.09 10.31
C ILE A 61 -0.45 -7.22 9.27
N PHE A 62 -1.44 -7.79 8.60
CA PHE A 62 -2.25 -7.07 7.61
C PHE A 62 -3.46 -6.43 8.30
N MET A 63 -3.61 -5.11 8.15
CA MET A 63 -4.65 -4.31 8.79
C MET A 63 -5.53 -3.64 7.72
N PRO A 64 -6.44 -4.40 7.07
CA PRO A 64 -7.30 -3.85 6.04
C PRO A 64 -8.42 -3.02 6.63
N SER A 65 -8.76 -1.92 5.95
CA SER A 65 -9.92 -1.09 6.25
C SER A 65 -10.65 -0.70 4.96
N VAL A 66 -11.91 -0.31 5.13
CA VAL A 66 -12.75 0.22 4.06
C VAL A 66 -13.12 1.65 4.42
N GLY A 67 -13.01 2.55 3.45
CA GLY A 67 -13.43 3.94 3.57
C GLY A 67 -14.67 4.24 2.72
N ASP A 68 -15.32 5.36 3.02
CA ASP A 68 -16.54 5.83 2.34
C ASP A 68 -16.21 6.47 0.98
N PHE A 69 -15.60 5.69 0.10
CA PHE A 69 -15.41 6.02 -1.31
C PHE A 69 -15.55 4.74 -2.14
N TYR A 70 -15.95 4.88 -3.41
CA TYR A 70 -16.31 3.73 -4.25
C TYR A 70 -15.10 2.85 -4.57
N ALA A 71 -14.08 3.42 -5.20
CA ALA A 71 -12.92 2.70 -5.72
C ALA A 71 -11.63 3.47 -5.41
N GLY A 72 -10.53 2.76 -5.33
CA GLY A 72 -9.20 3.27 -4.95
C GLY A 72 -8.66 2.56 -3.72
N MET A 73 -7.35 2.62 -3.54
CA MET A 73 -6.67 1.92 -2.45
C MET A 73 -5.33 2.56 -2.12
N LEU A 74 -5.02 2.61 -0.84
CA LEU A 74 -3.67 2.85 -0.32
C LEU A 74 -3.23 1.64 0.48
N VAL A 75 -2.03 1.16 0.20
CA VAL A 75 -1.35 0.13 0.98
C VAL A 75 -0.09 0.74 1.57
N HIS A 76 0.05 0.66 2.87
CA HIS A 76 1.13 1.28 3.62
C HIS A 76 2.13 0.23 4.11
N LEU A 77 3.42 0.57 4.05
CA LEU A 77 4.49 -0.20 4.64
C LEU A 77 5.39 0.73 5.47
N PRO A 78 5.09 0.90 6.76
CA PRO A 78 5.96 1.64 7.68
C PRO A 78 7.18 0.77 8.04
N LEU A 79 8.37 1.37 8.03
CA LEU A 79 9.63 0.70 8.30
C LEU A 79 10.55 1.58 9.15
N HIS A 80 11.44 0.95 9.91
CA HIS A 80 12.55 1.60 10.60
C HIS A 80 13.87 1.17 9.96
N ALA A 81 14.88 2.03 10.05
CA ALA A 81 16.19 1.76 9.44
C ALA A 81 16.88 0.50 9.98
N ASP A 82 16.64 0.18 11.25
CA ASP A 82 17.20 -1.00 11.92
C ASP A 82 16.63 -2.35 11.42
N GLN A 83 15.51 -2.30 10.69
CA GLN A 83 14.96 -3.50 10.03
C GLN A 83 15.74 -3.91 8.78
N PHE A 84 16.62 -3.06 8.26
CA PHE A 84 17.40 -3.37 7.08
C PHE A 84 18.77 -3.99 7.42
N SER A 85 19.23 -4.87 6.56
CA SER A 85 20.61 -5.43 6.66
C SER A 85 21.63 -4.39 6.19
N GLY A 86 21.91 -3.38 7.01
CA GLY A 86 22.86 -2.31 6.75
C GLY A 86 22.20 -0.94 6.61
N THR A 87 23.03 0.10 6.52
CA THR A 87 22.57 1.48 6.40
C THR A 87 21.89 1.70 5.05
N ILE A 88 20.71 2.30 5.08
CA ILE A 88 19.93 2.63 3.88
C ILE A 88 19.40 4.07 3.97
N GLN A 89 19.28 4.71 2.81
CA GLN A 89 18.71 6.03 2.67
C GLN A 89 17.45 5.97 1.78
N ALA A 90 16.56 6.95 1.90
CA ALA A 90 15.31 6.97 1.17
C ALA A 90 15.49 7.01 -0.35
N ASP A 91 16.49 7.75 -0.82
CA ASP A 91 16.84 7.83 -2.25
C ASP A 91 17.27 6.47 -2.80
N GLN A 92 17.97 5.67 -2.01
CA GLN A 92 18.35 4.31 -2.39
C GLN A 92 17.12 3.38 -2.50
N ILE A 93 16.15 3.50 -1.58
CA ILE A 93 14.89 2.76 -1.66
C ILE A 93 14.10 3.21 -2.89
N TYR A 94 13.99 4.52 -3.10
CA TYR A 94 13.30 5.09 -4.26
C TYR A 94 13.93 4.59 -5.57
N GLN A 95 15.25 4.67 -5.69
CA GLN A 95 15.97 4.25 -6.89
C GLN A 95 15.82 2.75 -7.15
N LEU A 96 15.86 1.93 -6.10
CA LEU A 96 15.63 0.48 -6.22
C LEU A 96 14.29 0.16 -6.89
N TYR A 97 13.20 0.83 -6.46
CA TYR A 97 11.90 0.66 -7.09
C TYR A 97 11.84 1.26 -8.49
N ALA A 98 12.45 2.42 -8.71
CA ALA A 98 12.51 3.05 -10.02
C ALA A 98 13.22 2.16 -11.04
N ASP A 99 14.34 1.55 -10.66
CA ASP A 99 15.09 0.63 -11.52
C ASP A 99 14.32 -0.68 -11.75
N TRP A 100 13.69 -1.22 -10.70
CA TRP A 100 12.93 -2.47 -10.79
C TRP A 100 11.73 -2.35 -11.74
N TYR A 101 11.05 -1.21 -11.70
CA TYR A 101 9.90 -0.94 -12.56
C TYR A 101 10.25 -0.12 -13.81
N ALA A 102 11.54 0.04 -14.14
CA ALA A 102 11.96 0.73 -15.37
C ALA A 102 11.34 0.04 -16.60
N GLY A 103 10.59 0.81 -17.39
CA GLY A 103 9.87 0.30 -18.55
C GLY A 103 8.52 -0.36 -18.28
N ALA A 104 8.10 -0.51 -17.03
CA ALA A 104 6.75 -0.97 -16.70
C ALA A 104 5.71 0.10 -17.06
N ALA A 105 4.78 -0.22 -17.96
CA ALA A 105 3.80 0.75 -18.46
C ALA A 105 2.81 1.20 -17.38
N LEU A 106 2.50 0.34 -16.42
CA LEU A 106 1.42 0.55 -15.45
C LEU A 106 1.91 0.80 -14.01
N VAL A 107 3.22 0.75 -13.75
CA VAL A 107 3.79 1.05 -12.43
C VAL A 107 4.75 2.22 -12.54
N ARG A 108 4.60 3.21 -11.70
CA ARG A 108 5.46 4.39 -11.70
C ARG A 108 5.77 4.85 -10.27
N MET A 109 6.92 5.49 -10.12
CA MET A 109 7.23 6.17 -8.89
C MET A 109 6.42 7.46 -8.80
N GLY A 110 5.81 7.69 -7.66
CA GLY A 110 5.25 9.00 -7.30
C GLY A 110 6.35 10.02 -7.08
N ALA A 111 5.96 11.28 -6.87
CA ALA A 111 6.93 12.33 -6.56
C ALA A 111 7.78 11.92 -5.37
N ALA A 112 9.11 12.02 -5.50
CA ALA A 112 10.01 11.81 -4.40
C ALA A 112 9.76 12.91 -3.35
N CYS A 113 9.34 12.51 -2.17
CA CYS A 113 9.37 13.39 -1.03
C CYS A 113 10.77 13.35 -0.43
N ALA A 114 11.67 14.14 -0.97
CA ALA A 114 12.90 14.48 -0.29
C ALA A 114 12.53 15.39 0.88
N ASN A 115 12.67 14.89 2.08
CA ASN A 115 12.09 15.47 3.26
C ASN A 115 13.07 16.24 4.07
N ASP A 116 13.41 17.43 3.72
CA ASP A 116 13.87 18.32 4.78
C ASP A 116 13.18 19.70 4.77
N GLU A 117 12.52 20.07 3.68
CA GLU A 117 11.84 21.37 3.57
C GLU A 117 10.55 21.33 2.71
N GLY A 118 10.10 20.13 2.30
CA GLY A 118 8.94 20.00 1.41
C GLY A 118 7.59 20.12 2.12
N THR A 119 6.63 20.74 1.46
CA THR A 119 5.24 20.72 1.92
C THR A 119 4.73 19.28 1.94
N PRO A 120 4.17 18.80 3.07
CA PRO A 120 3.58 17.47 3.13
C PRO A 120 2.52 17.29 2.05
N ILE A 121 2.58 16.19 1.32
CA ILE A 121 1.55 15.86 0.33
C ILE A 121 0.46 14.99 0.96
N MET A 122 -0.77 15.22 0.54
CA MET A 122 -1.90 14.38 0.90
C MET A 122 -2.13 13.34 -0.20
N LEU A 123 -2.14 12.06 0.17
CA LEU A 123 -2.45 10.97 -0.74
C LEU A 123 -3.93 10.61 -0.60
N ALA A 124 -4.74 10.98 -1.56
CA ALA A 124 -6.11 10.51 -1.65
C ALA A 124 -6.13 9.10 -2.27
N ALA A 125 -6.88 8.19 -1.68
CA ALA A 125 -6.93 6.79 -2.08
C ALA A 125 -7.61 6.59 -3.45
N ASP A 126 -8.57 7.44 -3.79
CA ASP A 126 -9.40 7.38 -5.00
C ASP A 126 -8.78 8.06 -6.23
N THR A 127 -7.59 8.65 -6.11
CA THR A 127 -6.93 9.37 -7.22
C THR A 127 -6.74 8.51 -8.47
N LEU A 128 -6.52 7.21 -8.30
CA LEU A 128 -6.34 6.25 -9.39
C LEU A 128 -7.58 5.38 -9.62
N ALA A 129 -8.75 5.78 -9.12
CA ALA A 129 -9.99 5.08 -9.43
C ALA A 129 -10.21 4.96 -10.95
N ASP A 130 -10.70 3.81 -11.40
CA ASP A 130 -10.92 3.45 -12.81
C ASP A 130 -9.63 3.43 -13.66
N ARG A 131 -8.46 3.23 -13.04
CA ARG A 131 -7.17 3.11 -13.73
C ARG A 131 -6.47 1.80 -13.38
N ASP A 132 -5.78 1.22 -14.36
CA ASP A 132 -4.95 0.02 -14.16
C ASP A 132 -3.52 0.34 -13.70
N SER A 133 -3.22 1.61 -13.45
CA SER A 133 -1.90 2.05 -13.00
C SER A 133 -1.75 1.96 -11.48
N MET A 134 -0.49 1.83 -11.05
CA MET A 134 -0.06 1.90 -9.64
C MET A 134 1.02 2.94 -9.48
N GLU A 135 0.99 3.67 -8.39
CA GLU A 135 2.04 4.60 -7.97
C GLU A 135 2.66 4.15 -6.66
N ILE A 136 3.97 4.23 -6.58
CA ILE A 136 4.74 3.90 -5.37
C ILE A 136 5.42 5.16 -4.86
N PHE A 137 5.21 5.47 -3.59
CA PHE A 137 5.80 6.61 -2.90
C PHE A 137 6.76 6.12 -1.82
N VAL A 138 7.85 6.86 -1.62
CA VAL A 138 8.81 6.62 -0.55
C VAL A 138 8.95 7.91 0.24
N PHE A 139 8.48 7.91 1.47
CA PHE A 139 8.64 9.00 2.42
C PHE A 139 9.65 8.60 3.49
N SER A 140 10.37 9.56 4.04
CA SER A 140 11.31 9.31 5.13
C SER A 140 11.44 10.50 6.06
N ASP A 141 11.86 10.21 7.28
CA ASP A 141 12.39 11.18 8.21
C ASP A 141 13.81 10.74 8.63
N ALA A 142 14.80 11.51 8.20
CA ALA A 142 16.20 11.22 8.47
C ALA A 142 16.54 11.29 9.97
N LYS A 143 15.83 12.10 10.76
CA LYS A 143 16.07 12.25 12.20
C LYS A 143 15.59 11.04 12.98
N SER A 144 14.39 10.56 12.67
CA SER A 144 13.80 9.38 13.34
C SER A 144 14.21 8.06 12.69
N GLN A 145 14.96 8.10 11.58
CA GLN A 145 15.37 6.90 10.85
C GLN A 145 14.17 6.03 10.45
N GLN A 146 13.12 6.69 9.96
CA GLN A 146 11.86 6.06 9.58
C GLN A 146 11.61 6.20 8.07
N PHE A 147 10.96 5.18 7.52
CA PHE A 147 10.50 5.15 6.14
C PHE A 147 9.03 4.79 6.11
N TRP A 148 8.31 5.42 5.22
CA TRP A 148 6.92 5.08 4.96
C TRP A 148 6.72 4.91 3.45
N LEU A 149 6.60 3.66 3.03
CA LEU A 149 6.31 3.32 1.64
C LEU A 149 4.80 3.22 1.47
N VAL A 150 4.29 3.76 0.36
CA VAL A 150 2.86 3.70 0.03
C VAL A 150 2.69 3.28 -1.41
N ALA A 151 1.86 2.27 -1.64
CA ALA A 151 1.33 1.96 -2.95
C ALA A 151 -0.08 2.54 -3.08
N ARG A 152 -0.34 3.29 -4.16
CA ARG A 152 -1.65 3.81 -4.53
C ARG A 152 -2.11 3.16 -5.82
N LEU A 153 -3.30 2.60 -5.82
CA LEU A 153 -3.86 1.87 -6.97
C LEU A 153 -5.39 1.86 -6.90
N ASP A 154 -6.04 1.42 -7.96
CA ASP A 154 -7.46 1.09 -7.92
C ASP A 154 -7.65 -0.35 -7.44
N ASN A 155 -8.51 -0.55 -6.44
CA ASN A 155 -8.84 -1.86 -5.90
C ASN A 155 -9.64 -2.75 -6.87
N LEU A 156 -10.30 -2.19 -7.86
CA LEU A 156 -11.00 -2.92 -8.94
C LEU A 156 -10.14 -3.06 -10.20
N GLY A 157 -9.37 -2.03 -10.54
CA GLY A 157 -8.43 -2.03 -11.65
C GLY A 157 -7.17 -2.85 -11.33
N LYS A 158 -6.05 -2.17 -11.04
CA LYS A 158 -4.76 -2.83 -10.74
C LYS A 158 -4.82 -3.82 -9.58
N GLY A 159 -5.69 -3.58 -8.58
CA GLY A 159 -5.89 -4.48 -7.46
C GLY A 159 -6.68 -5.77 -7.76
N ALA A 160 -7.26 -5.90 -8.96
CA ALA A 160 -8.04 -7.05 -9.37
C ALA A 160 -7.83 -7.38 -10.86
N SER A 161 -8.77 -6.99 -11.74
CA SER A 161 -8.74 -7.34 -13.17
C SER A 161 -7.58 -6.69 -13.93
N GLY A 162 -7.20 -5.48 -13.59
CA GLY A 162 -6.08 -4.76 -14.20
C GLY A 162 -4.69 -5.32 -13.88
N ALA A 163 -4.58 -6.26 -12.95
CA ALA A 163 -3.35 -6.99 -12.70
C ALA A 163 -3.05 -8.06 -13.77
N ALA A 164 -4.07 -8.42 -14.57
CA ALA A 164 -3.96 -9.43 -15.62
C ALA A 164 -3.57 -8.85 -17.00
N VAL A 165 -3.37 -7.54 -17.09
CA VAL A 165 -3.00 -6.81 -18.31
C VAL A 165 -1.51 -6.57 -18.38
#